data_66b31819d7cb96824c043a1d65cbf274
#
_entry.id   66b31819d7cb96824c043a1d65cbf274
#
_cell.length_a   1.000
_cell.length_b   1.000
_cell.length_c   1.000
_cell.angle_alpha   90.00
_cell.angle_beta   90.00
_cell.angle_gamma   90.00
#
_symmetry.space_group_name_H-M   'P 1'
#
loop_
_entity.id
_entity.type
_entity.pdbx_description
1 polymer ?
#
loop_
_entity_poly.entity_id
_entity_poly.type
_entity_poly.pdbx_seq_one_letter_code
_entity_poly.pdbx_strand_id
1 'polypeptide(L)'
;EELGYIVGYKAQIDRFSIGLSLMVFCNVSLKEHQAKFLAQFEKNVQPLDEVLACYHLGGMYDYLLKICVKDMYEYQKFVANKLANIGNIANVQSSFVMKEIKSSELYYFK
;
A
#
# COMPACT_ATOMS: atom_id res chain seq x y z
N GLU A 1 3.34 -24.77 4.29
CA GLU A 1 3.00 -24.60 4.22
C GLU A 1 3.18 -24.74 3.93
N GLU A 2 3.40 -24.95 3.76
CA GLU A 2 3.14 -24.87 3.48
C GLU A 2 3.42 -24.71 2.84
N LEU A 3 3.76 -24.94 2.37
CA LEU A 3 3.68 -24.59 1.80
C LEU A 3 3.81 -23.95 1.37
N GLY A 4 4.73 -24.08 1.32
CA GLY A 4 4.65 -23.12 0.93
C GLY A 4 3.85 -22.44 0.43
N TYR A 5 3.76 -22.41 0.27
CA TYR A 5 2.86 -21.82 0.05
C TYR A 5 2.31 -21.13 0.83
N ILE A 6 2.72 -20.90 1.01
CA ILE A 6 2.30 -20.41 2.23
C ILE A 6 2.22 -18.92 2.25
N VAL A 7 3.01 -18.28 1.45
CA VAL A 7 2.93 -16.85 1.22
C VAL A 7 1.55 -16.49 0.73
N GLY A 8 1.08 -17.21 -0.26
CA GLY A 8 -0.26 -16.97 -0.77
C GLY A 8 -1.32 -17.26 0.28
N TYR A 9 -1.00 -18.16 1.14
CA TYR A 9 -1.88 -18.52 2.22
C TYR A 9 -2.18 -17.34 3.14
N LYS A 10 -1.17 -16.54 3.42
CA LYS A 10 -1.38 -15.35 4.25
C LYS A 10 -2.35 -14.38 3.62
N ALA A 11 -2.32 -14.27 2.32
CA ALA A 11 -3.21 -13.38 1.61
C ALA A 11 -4.64 -13.83 1.66
N GLN A 12 -4.89 -15.06 2.07
CA GLN A 12 -6.24 -15.58 2.13
C GLN A 12 -6.93 -15.29 3.44
N ILE A 13 -6.24 -14.64 4.38
CA ILE A 13 -6.89 -14.17 5.57
C ILE A 13 -7.88 -13.10 5.17
N ASP A 14 -9.14 -13.32 5.56
CA ASP A 14 -10.21 -12.41 5.23
C ASP A 14 -10.04 -11.12 6.03
N ARG A 15 -9.72 -10.05 5.35
CA ARG A 15 -9.51 -8.77 6.01
C ARG A 15 -10.77 -8.24 6.69
N PHE A 16 -11.94 -8.64 6.21
CA PHE A 16 -13.19 -8.23 6.84
C PHE A 16 -13.34 -8.86 8.22
N SER A 17 -12.89 -10.10 8.37
CA SER A 17 -13.03 -10.77 9.66
C SER A 17 -12.10 -10.19 10.71
N ILE A 18 -11.05 -9.50 10.31
CA ILE A 18 -10.16 -8.82 11.27
C ILE A 18 -10.41 -7.30 11.29
N GLY A 19 -11.48 -6.86 10.67
CA GLY A 19 -11.89 -5.46 10.75
C GLY A 19 -11.24 -4.52 9.78
N LEU A 20 -10.49 -5.02 8.80
CA LEU A 20 -9.82 -4.18 7.79
C LEU A 20 -10.61 -4.22 6.49
N SER A 21 -11.73 -3.51 6.48
CA SER A 21 -12.67 -3.61 5.37
C SER A 21 -12.40 -2.64 4.24
N LEU A 22 -11.56 -1.63 4.43
CA LEU A 22 -11.29 -0.64 3.39
C LEU A 22 -9.89 -0.83 2.83
N MET A 23 -9.81 -1.12 1.53
CA MET A 23 -8.55 -1.22 0.82
C MET A 23 -8.39 -0.02 -0.10
N VAL A 24 -7.23 0.62 -0.05
CA VAL A 24 -6.95 1.83 -0.81
C VAL A 24 -5.66 1.66 -1.56
N PHE A 25 -5.65 2.05 -2.82
CA PHE A 25 -4.41 2.18 -3.59
C PHE A 25 -4.07 3.66 -3.67
N CYS A 26 -2.91 4.00 -3.15
CA CYS A 26 -2.49 5.38 -3.01
C CYS A 26 -1.30 5.63 -3.92
N ASN A 27 -1.48 6.45 -4.94
CA ASN A 27 -0.40 6.85 -5.82
C ASN A 27 0.26 8.09 -5.25
N VAL A 28 1.59 8.04 -5.15
CA VAL A 28 2.37 9.12 -4.54
C VAL A 28 3.41 9.62 -5.52
N SER A 29 3.49 10.94 -5.69
CA SER A 29 4.60 11.54 -6.40
C SER A 29 5.42 12.38 -5.44
N LEU A 30 6.74 12.37 -5.64
CA LEU A 30 7.66 13.08 -4.75
C LEU A 30 8.12 14.38 -5.38
N LYS A 31 8.51 15.33 -4.54
CA LYS A 31 9.08 16.61 -5.00
C LYS A 31 10.48 16.44 -5.52
N GLU A 32 11.31 15.66 -4.79
CA GLU A 32 12.69 15.43 -5.13
C GLU A 32 12.89 13.96 -5.49
N HIS A 33 13.63 13.72 -6.57
CA HIS A 33 13.76 12.37 -7.11
C HIS A 33 15.19 11.81 -7.07
N GLN A 34 16.11 12.49 -6.37
CA GLN A 34 17.44 11.96 -6.21
C GLN A 34 17.40 10.69 -5.37
N ALA A 35 18.38 9.83 -5.60
CA ALA A 35 18.42 8.52 -4.96
C ALA A 35 18.26 8.58 -3.44
N LYS A 36 18.85 9.58 -2.81
CA LYS A 36 18.76 9.70 -1.36
C LYS A 36 17.34 9.99 -0.89
N PHE A 37 16.58 10.73 -1.67
CA PHE A 37 15.19 11.05 -1.32
C PHE A 37 14.28 9.86 -1.54
N LEU A 38 14.54 9.08 -2.59
CA LEU A 38 13.79 7.86 -2.83
C LEU A 38 14.04 6.86 -1.70
N ALA A 39 15.31 6.69 -1.34
CA ALA A 39 15.66 5.77 -0.27
C ALA A 39 15.04 6.19 1.06
N GLN A 40 14.99 7.50 1.33
CA GLN A 40 14.41 8.01 2.55
C GLN A 40 12.91 7.72 2.60
N PHE A 41 12.21 7.94 1.49
CA PHE A 41 10.79 7.64 1.41
C PHE A 41 10.54 6.16 1.66
N GLU A 42 11.31 5.30 1.01
CA GLU A 42 11.15 3.85 1.15
C GLU A 42 11.39 3.42 2.59
N LYS A 43 12.37 4.02 3.24
CA LYS A 43 12.66 3.71 4.63
C LYS A 43 11.52 4.16 5.55
N ASN A 44 10.95 5.32 5.27
CA ASN A 44 9.90 5.87 6.12
C ASN A 44 8.57 5.16 5.97
N VAL A 45 8.36 4.46 4.87
CA VAL A 45 7.15 3.68 4.65
C VAL A 45 7.19 2.34 5.39
N GLN A 46 8.39 1.78 5.57
CA GLN A 46 8.55 0.46 6.14
C GLN A 46 7.81 0.24 7.46
N PRO A 47 7.85 1.18 8.43
CA PRO A 47 7.19 0.95 9.71
C PRO A 47 5.70 1.20 9.74
N LEU A 48 5.10 1.59 8.63
CA LEU A 48 3.67 1.92 8.60
C LEU A 48 2.85 0.65 8.46
N ASP A 49 2.19 0.26 9.54
CA ASP A 49 1.43 -0.98 9.59
C ASP A 49 0.27 -1.01 8.60
N GLU A 50 -0.31 0.15 8.30
CA GLU A 50 -1.43 0.24 7.38
C GLU A 50 -1.03 -0.07 5.94
N VAL A 51 0.26 0.06 5.63
CA VAL A 51 0.76 -0.17 4.28
C VAL A 51 1.13 -1.63 4.12
N LEU A 52 0.36 -2.35 3.31
CA LEU A 52 0.61 -3.76 3.06
C LEU A 52 1.67 -3.99 2.00
N ALA A 53 1.78 -3.06 1.06
CA ALA A 53 2.74 -3.18 -0.03
C ALA A 53 3.10 -1.79 -0.53
N CYS A 54 4.32 -1.66 -1.01
CA CYS A 54 4.80 -0.41 -1.58
C CYS A 54 5.62 -0.75 -2.83
N TYR A 55 5.27 -0.13 -3.94
CA TYR A 55 5.94 -0.38 -5.22
C TYR A 55 6.53 0.91 -5.76
N HIS A 56 7.76 0.82 -6.26
CA HIS A 56 8.36 1.93 -6.96
C HIS A 56 7.94 1.84 -8.43
N LEU A 57 7.33 2.90 -8.94
CA LEU A 57 6.72 2.89 -10.26
C LEU A 57 7.57 3.62 -11.27
N GLY A 58 7.53 3.14 -12.51
CA GLY A 58 7.98 3.91 -13.64
C GLY A 58 6.76 4.50 -14.31
N GLY A 59 6.66 5.83 -14.34
CA GLY A 59 5.53 6.48 -14.96
C GLY A 59 5.18 7.79 -14.28
N MET A 60 3.90 8.11 -14.27
CA MET A 60 3.43 9.40 -13.79
C MET A 60 3.63 9.57 -12.28
N TYR A 61 3.46 8.50 -11.52
CA TYR A 61 3.66 8.52 -10.09
C TYR A 61 4.90 7.75 -9.72
N ASP A 62 5.49 8.09 -8.57
CA ASP A 62 6.74 7.47 -8.13
C ASP A 62 6.52 6.21 -7.32
N TYR A 63 5.45 6.16 -6.53
CA TYR A 63 5.17 5.02 -5.66
C TYR A 63 3.70 4.70 -5.62
N LEU A 64 3.41 3.41 -5.47
CA LEU A 64 2.06 2.93 -5.23
C LEU A 64 2.03 2.22 -3.89
N LEU A 65 1.16 2.68 -3.01
CA LEU A 65 0.97 2.06 -1.69
C LEU A 65 -0.35 1.32 -1.68
N LYS A 66 -0.30 0.08 -1.20
CA LYS A 66 -1.51 -0.70 -0.96
C LYS A 66 -1.80 -0.61 0.52
N ILE A 67 -2.91 0.00 0.87
CA ILE A 67 -3.25 0.34 2.24
C ILE A 67 -4.53 -0.37 2.64
N CYS A 68 -4.56 -0.91 3.85
CA CYS A 68 -5.76 -1.52 4.41
C CYS A 68 -6.04 -0.91 5.76
N VAL A 69 -7.25 -0.40 5.93
CA VAL A 69 -7.67 0.20 7.19
C VAL A 69 -9.11 -0.20 7.47
N LYS A 70 -9.57 0.15 8.66
CA LYS A 70 -10.89 -0.24 9.11
C LYS A 70 -12.01 0.45 8.32
N ASP A 71 -11.87 1.76 8.10
CA ASP A 71 -12.88 2.56 7.44
C ASP A 71 -12.28 3.86 6.93
N MET A 72 -13.13 4.72 6.36
CA MET A 72 -12.66 5.99 5.81
C MET A 72 -12.08 6.91 6.88
N TYR A 73 -12.64 6.88 8.07
CA TYR A 73 -12.14 7.71 9.16
C TYR A 73 -10.70 7.33 9.50
N GLU A 74 -10.40 6.04 9.57
CA GLU A 74 -9.05 5.58 9.84
C GLU A 74 -8.12 5.91 8.69
N TYR A 75 -8.61 5.89 7.46
CA TYR A 75 -7.79 6.28 6.33
C TYR A 75 -7.40 7.76 6.40
N GLN A 76 -8.37 8.61 6.73
CA GLN A 76 -8.10 10.04 6.87
C GLN A 76 -7.09 10.31 7.98
N LYS A 77 -7.20 9.59 9.08
CA LYS A 77 -6.22 9.70 10.17
C LYS A 77 -4.84 9.26 9.70
N PHE A 78 -4.77 8.18 8.96
CA PHE A 78 -3.51 7.68 8.43
C PHE A 78 -2.84 8.72 7.54
N VAL A 79 -3.59 9.30 6.62
CA VAL A 79 -3.05 10.30 5.71
C VAL A 79 -2.57 11.53 6.49
N ALA A 80 -3.38 12.02 7.40
CA ALA A 80 -3.06 13.26 8.12
C ALA A 80 -1.91 13.08 9.10
N ASN A 81 -1.84 11.93 9.77
CA ASN A 81 -0.89 11.77 10.88
C ASN A 81 0.36 10.99 10.51
N LYS A 82 0.29 10.13 9.51
CA LYS A 82 1.43 9.28 9.15
C LYS A 82 1.99 9.63 7.79
N LEU A 83 1.16 9.58 6.77
CA LEU A 83 1.63 9.81 5.40
C LEU A 83 2.13 11.24 5.23
N ALA A 84 1.39 12.20 5.74
CA ALA A 84 1.77 13.61 5.62
C ALA A 84 3.08 13.93 6.31
N ASN A 85 3.46 13.14 7.32
CA ASN A 85 4.68 13.38 8.08
C ASN A 85 5.92 12.77 7.43
N ILE A 86 5.76 12.01 6.36
CA ILE A 86 6.91 11.42 5.68
C ILE A 86 7.77 12.50 5.01
N GLY A 87 7.13 13.52 4.48
CA GLY A 87 7.87 14.60 3.82
C GLY A 87 8.15 14.28 2.36
N ASN A 88 8.54 15.30 1.63
CA ASN A 88 8.93 15.21 0.21
C ASN A 88 7.80 14.73 -0.71
N ILE A 89 6.57 14.75 -0.25
CA ILE A 89 5.43 14.32 -1.07
C ILE A 89 4.87 15.52 -1.83
N ALA A 90 4.78 15.39 -3.15
CA ALA A 90 4.21 16.43 -3.99
C ALA A 90 2.71 16.23 -4.17
N ASN A 91 2.31 15.01 -4.50
CA ASN A 91 0.91 14.68 -4.75
C ASN A 91 0.57 13.30 -4.26
N VAL A 92 -0.67 13.15 -3.84
CA VAL A 92 -1.23 11.86 -3.44
C VAL A 92 -2.56 11.72 -4.13
N GLN A 93 -2.79 10.56 -4.77
CA GLN A 93 -4.07 10.25 -5.36
C GLN A 93 -4.53 8.91 -4.84
N SER A 94 -5.67 8.91 -4.17
CA SER A 94 -6.22 7.71 -3.54
C SER A 94 -7.32 7.11 -4.40
N SER A 95 -7.28 5.78 -4.53
CA SER A 95 -8.33 5.04 -5.22
C SER A 95 -8.84 3.98 -4.26
N PHE A 96 -10.14 3.98 -4.02
CA PHE A 96 -10.76 3.07 -3.06
C PHE A 96 -11.30 1.86 -3.77
N VAL A 97 -10.96 0.67 -3.28
CA VAL A 97 -11.44 -0.56 -3.89
C VAL A 97 -12.92 -0.73 -3.54
N MET A 98 -13.75 -0.70 -4.57
CA MET A 98 -15.18 -0.87 -4.39
C MET A 98 -15.56 -2.33 -4.31
N LYS A 99 -14.85 -3.17 -5.09
CA LYS A 99 -15.18 -4.57 -5.19
C LYS A 99 -13.99 -5.32 -5.75
N GLU A 100 -13.64 -6.41 -5.13
CA GLU A 100 -12.56 -7.26 -5.65
C GLU A 100 -13.19 -8.30 -6.58
N ILE A 101 -12.81 -8.24 -7.85
CA ILE A 101 -13.37 -9.14 -8.85
C ILE A 101 -12.60 -10.44 -8.91
N LYS A 102 -11.28 -10.34 -8.73
CA LYS A 102 -10.42 -11.51 -8.80
C LYS A 102 -9.14 -11.22 -8.04
N SER A 103 -8.68 -12.20 -7.28
CA SER A 103 -7.40 -12.11 -6.60
C SER A 103 -6.76 -13.49 -6.65
N SER A 104 -5.53 -13.55 -7.17
CA SER A 104 -4.80 -14.82 -7.26
C SER A 104 -3.40 -14.62 -6.73
N GLU A 105 -3.02 -15.49 -5.81
CA GLU A 105 -1.69 -15.45 -5.21
C GLU A 105 -0.69 -16.30 -6.00
N LEU A 106 -1.18 -17.03 -6.99
CA LEU A 106 -0.32 -17.92 -7.75
C LEU A 106 0.03 -17.30 -9.09
N TYR A 107 1.30 -17.38 -9.43
CA TYR A 107 1.74 -17.03 -10.77
C TYR A 107 1.56 -18.22 -11.67
N TYR A 108 1.04 -17.98 -12.85
CA TYR A 108 0.72 -19.02 -13.79
C TYR A 108 1.79 -19.06 -14.87
N PHE A 109 2.53 -20.16 -14.92
CA PHE A 109 3.58 -20.35 -15.89
C PHE A 109 3.15 -21.38 -16.93
N LYS A 110 3.44 -21.08 -18.17
CA LYS A 110 3.08 -21.97 -19.26
C LYS A 110 4.31 -22.58 -19.89
#